data_3edbc04dea0f61342727566c50f15499
#
_entry.id   3edbc04dea0f61342727566c50f15499
#
_cell.length_a   1.000
_cell.length_b   1.000
_cell.length_c   1.000
_cell.angle_alpha   90.00
_cell.angle_beta   90.00
_cell.angle_gamma   90.00
#
_symmetry.space_group_name_H-M   'P 1'
#
loop_
_entity.id
_entity.type
_entity.pdbx_description
1 polymer ?
#
loop_
_entity_poly.entity_id
_entity_poly.type
_entity_poly.pdbx_seq_one_letter_code
_entity_poly.pdbx_strand_id
1 'polypeptide(L)'
;LHLAFASTDGRVGYMDSCADGERLRTWWAWGSGPDDLAYVDMTDELYELTGADALFATSGGTVAHDGAVALPYVVRVGDATHVRVVYARAGRLVGAADPLVGDGGVLLDETTLSVWDGRLVANCRLQGFEGRGSGVRYLAWGDGRTWEGGCLWELDDPGCKARMVGDLFVHPGRRDARAGGEVVRL
;
A
#
# COMPACT_ATOMS: atom_id res chain seq x y z
N LEU A 1 -3.54 17.33 -2.87
CA LEU A 1 -3.51 16.05 -3.56
C LEU A 1 -2.12 15.44 -3.42
N HIS A 2 -2.04 14.13 -3.12
CA HIS A 2 -0.80 13.36 -3.10
C HIS A 2 -1.02 12.06 -3.85
N LEU A 3 -0.07 11.72 -4.71
CA LEU A 3 -0.11 10.51 -5.53
C LEU A 3 1.24 9.80 -5.45
N ALA A 4 1.24 8.50 -5.17
CA ALA A 4 2.38 7.63 -5.40
C ALA A 4 2.05 6.72 -6.58
N PHE A 5 2.97 6.60 -7.54
CA PHE A 5 2.76 5.77 -8.72
C PHE A 5 4.08 5.18 -9.22
N ALA A 6 3.97 4.09 -9.95
CA ALA A 6 5.10 3.47 -10.63
C ALA A 6 5.02 3.72 -12.14
N SER A 7 6.17 3.77 -12.78
CA SER A 7 6.28 3.84 -14.24
C SER A 7 7.32 2.83 -14.76
N THR A 8 7.16 2.43 -16.01
CA THR A 8 8.07 1.57 -16.74
C THR A 8 8.27 2.10 -18.15
N ASP A 9 9.37 1.75 -18.79
CA ASP A 9 9.64 2.04 -20.20
C ASP A 9 8.96 1.02 -21.15
N GLY A 10 8.14 0.14 -20.59
CA GLY A 10 7.40 -0.89 -21.33
C GLY A 10 8.16 -2.22 -21.49
N ARG A 11 9.40 -2.32 -21.01
CA ARG A 11 10.17 -3.57 -21.04
C ARG A 11 9.84 -4.50 -19.87
N VAL A 12 9.47 -3.91 -18.73
CA VAL A 12 9.14 -4.65 -17.51
C VAL A 12 7.68 -4.46 -17.19
N GLY A 13 6.94 -5.54 -17.09
CA GLY A 13 5.58 -5.55 -16.55
C GLY A 13 5.60 -5.45 -15.03
N TYR A 14 4.48 -5.01 -14.47
CA TYR A 14 4.29 -4.96 -13.02
C TYR A 14 4.59 -6.29 -12.31
N MET A 15 4.19 -7.41 -12.90
CA MET A 15 4.42 -8.75 -12.35
C MET A 15 5.88 -9.19 -12.44
N ASP A 16 6.65 -8.60 -13.35
CA ASP A 16 8.03 -8.97 -13.64
C ASP A 16 9.03 -7.94 -13.13
N SER A 17 8.58 -6.97 -12.34
CA SER A 17 9.41 -5.84 -11.86
C SER A 17 10.61 -6.24 -11.00
N CYS A 18 10.73 -7.52 -10.71
CA CYS A 18 11.80 -8.11 -9.92
C CYS A 18 12.67 -9.09 -10.72
N ALA A 19 12.31 -9.38 -11.96
CA ALA A 19 13.12 -10.23 -12.82
C ALA A 19 14.34 -9.45 -13.33
N ASP A 20 15.49 -10.10 -13.34
CA ASP A 20 16.73 -9.63 -14.00
C ASP A 20 17.27 -8.25 -13.57
N GLY A 21 16.95 -7.79 -12.38
CA GLY A 21 17.47 -6.52 -11.85
C GLY A 21 16.84 -5.27 -12.46
N GLU A 22 15.81 -5.41 -13.26
CA GLU A 22 15.05 -4.26 -13.76
C GLU A 22 14.08 -3.74 -12.69
N ARG A 23 14.13 -2.43 -12.45
CA ARG A 23 13.36 -1.75 -11.41
C ARG A 23 12.27 -0.89 -12.03
N LEU A 24 11.05 -0.96 -11.49
CA LEU A 24 10.04 0.05 -11.75
C LEU A 24 10.50 1.39 -11.16
N ARG A 25 10.34 2.46 -11.93
CA ARG A 25 10.50 3.80 -11.39
C ARG A 25 9.33 4.15 -10.50
N THR A 26 9.61 4.78 -9.39
CA THR A 26 8.62 5.17 -8.39
C THR A 26 8.63 6.67 -8.20
N TRP A 27 7.45 7.24 -8.28
CA TRP A 27 7.23 8.67 -8.24
C TRP A 27 6.31 9.08 -7.11
N TRP A 28 6.57 10.24 -6.56
CA TRP A 28 5.61 10.95 -5.72
C TRP A 28 5.26 12.28 -6.36
N ALA A 29 3.96 12.54 -6.49
CA ALA A 29 3.44 13.81 -6.96
C ALA A 29 2.56 14.46 -5.90
N TRP A 30 2.60 15.79 -5.82
CA TRP A 30 1.78 16.57 -4.89
C TRP A 30 1.41 17.91 -5.50
N GLY A 31 0.28 18.47 -5.06
CA GLY A 31 -0.23 19.76 -5.52
C GLY A 31 -1.60 20.11 -4.96
N SER A 32 -2.11 21.25 -5.32
CA SER A 32 -3.46 21.71 -4.95
C SER A 32 -4.55 21.00 -5.75
N GLY A 33 -4.24 20.57 -6.96
CA GLY A 33 -5.16 19.87 -7.87
C GLY A 33 -4.41 19.14 -8.98
N PRO A 34 -5.12 18.49 -9.90
CA PRO A 34 -4.51 17.70 -10.97
C PRO A 34 -3.67 18.52 -11.95
N ASP A 35 -3.99 19.82 -12.11
CA ASP A 35 -3.32 20.72 -13.05
C ASP A 35 -2.09 21.44 -12.42
N ASP A 36 -1.81 21.20 -11.14
CA ASP A 36 -0.76 21.86 -10.35
C ASP A 36 0.06 20.82 -9.58
N LEU A 37 0.55 19.80 -10.28
CA LEU A 37 1.35 18.75 -9.67
C LEU A 37 2.85 18.99 -9.87
N ALA A 38 3.58 19.13 -8.77
CA ALA A 38 4.99 18.86 -8.72
C ALA A 38 5.22 17.36 -8.53
N TYR A 39 6.31 16.81 -9.07
CA TYR A 39 6.64 15.40 -8.92
C TYR A 39 8.14 15.18 -8.79
N VAL A 40 8.50 14.11 -8.12
CA VAL A 40 9.89 13.70 -7.91
C VAL A 40 10.02 12.19 -8.13
N ASP A 41 11.11 11.80 -8.77
CA ASP A 41 11.55 10.41 -8.83
C ASP A 41 12.17 10.03 -7.49
N MET A 42 11.59 9.05 -6.81
CA MET A 42 12.05 8.55 -5.52
C MET A 42 12.68 7.15 -5.63
N THR A 43 12.91 6.66 -6.82
CA THR A 43 13.29 5.26 -7.06
C THR A 43 14.48 4.84 -6.21
N ASP A 44 15.62 5.50 -6.39
CA ASP A 44 16.86 5.11 -5.71
C ASP A 44 16.74 5.26 -4.18
N GLU A 45 16.16 6.39 -3.73
CA GLU A 45 15.96 6.68 -2.30
C GLU A 45 15.04 5.64 -1.63
N LEU A 46 13.98 5.19 -2.32
CA LEU A 46 13.07 4.16 -1.82
C LEU A 46 13.75 2.78 -1.73
N TYR A 47 14.49 2.39 -2.75
CA TYR A 47 15.22 1.13 -2.74
C TYR A 47 16.28 1.11 -1.63
N GLU A 48 17.01 2.21 -1.43
CA GLU A 48 17.97 2.34 -0.33
C GLU A 48 17.28 2.29 1.04
N LEU A 49 16.20 3.07 1.23
CA LEU A 49 15.47 3.15 2.49
C LEU A 49 14.83 1.83 2.90
N THR A 50 14.33 1.07 1.93
CA THR A 50 13.58 -0.17 2.20
C THR A 50 14.43 -1.43 2.12
N GLY A 51 15.60 -1.36 1.51
CA GLY A 51 16.45 -2.52 1.21
C GLY A 51 15.83 -3.46 0.19
N ALA A 52 14.91 -2.96 -0.64
CA ALA A 52 14.12 -3.78 -1.55
C ALA A 52 14.94 -4.29 -2.73
N ASP A 53 14.67 -5.53 -3.14
CA ASP A 53 15.04 -6.04 -4.45
C ASP A 53 14.01 -5.58 -5.49
N ALA A 54 12.77 -5.45 -5.06
CA ALA A 54 11.66 -4.94 -5.85
C ALA A 54 10.62 -4.23 -5.00
N LEU A 55 9.99 -3.23 -5.56
CA LEU A 55 8.86 -2.55 -4.92
C LEU A 55 7.91 -1.93 -5.94
N PHE A 56 6.69 -1.70 -5.50
CA PHE A 56 5.72 -0.91 -6.26
C PHE A 56 4.79 -0.13 -5.33
N ALA A 57 4.36 1.04 -5.81
CA ALA A 57 3.33 1.81 -5.15
C ALA A 57 2.01 1.04 -5.17
N THR A 58 1.40 0.86 -4.02
CA THR A 58 0.08 0.23 -3.97
C THR A 58 -0.99 1.16 -4.53
N SER A 59 -2.05 0.59 -5.07
CA SER A 59 -3.18 1.36 -5.61
C SER A 59 -4.13 1.91 -4.55
N GLY A 60 -3.75 1.76 -3.27
CA GLY A 60 -4.51 2.25 -2.13
C GLY A 60 -4.35 3.75 -1.88
N GLY A 61 -4.94 4.21 -0.80
CA GLY A 61 -4.87 5.61 -0.43
C GLY A 61 -3.65 5.97 0.37
N THR A 62 -3.09 7.13 0.08
CA THR A 62 -2.16 7.84 0.95
C THR A 62 -2.92 8.60 2.03
N VAL A 63 -2.29 8.90 3.15
CA VAL A 63 -2.89 9.68 4.23
C VAL A 63 -1.86 10.60 4.89
N ALA A 64 -2.32 11.76 5.35
CA ALA A 64 -1.50 12.63 6.18
C ALA A 64 -1.38 12.02 7.60
N HIS A 65 -0.16 11.90 8.10
CA HIS A 65 0.14 11.37 9.43
C HIS A 65 1.42 12.01 9.96
N ASP A 66 1.41 12.52 11.19
CA ASP A 66 2.55 13.17 11.88
C ASP A 66 3.28 14.23 11.04
N GLY A 67 2.52 15.07 10.33
CA GLY A 67 3.07 16.16 9.52
C GLY A 67 3.81 15.70 8.26
N ALA A 68 3.67 14.45 7.88
CA ALA A 68 4.14 13.87 6.62
C ALA A 68 2.99 13.19 5.86
N VAL A 69 3.26 12.73 4.66
CA VAL A 69 2.33 11.90 3.89
C VAL A 69 2.82 10.46 3.96
N ALA A 70 1.98 9.57 4.46
CA ALA A 70 2.22 8.14 4.50
C ALA A 70 1.84 7.52 3.14
N LEU A 71 2.79 6.83 2.52
CA LEU A 71 2.72 6.22 1.20
C LEU A 71 2.93 4.71 1.34
N PRO A 72 1.95 3.87 1.00
CA PRO A 72 2.10 2.42 1.11
C PRO A 72 2.75 1.83 -0.14
N TYR A 73 3.70 0.93 0.08
CA TYR A 73 4.39 0.15 -0.95
C TYR A 73 4.35 -1.33 -0.63
N VAL A 74 4.22 -2.15 -1.64
CA VAL A 74 4.61 -3.57 -1.53
C VAL A 74 6.09 -3.68 -1.83
N VAL A 75 6.81 -4.37 -0.97
CA VAL A 75 8.26 -4.51 -1.00
C VAL A 75 8.62 -5.99 -0.96
N ARG A 76 9.55 -6.41 -1.81
CA ARG A 76 10.17 -7.71 -1.76
C ARG A 76 11.64 -7.61 -1.38
N VAL A 77 12.06 -8.46 -0.45
CA VAL A 77 13.46 -8.65 -0.04
C VAL A 77 13.71 -10.16 -0.04
N GLY A 78 14.56 -10.65 -0.93
CA GLY A 78 14.72 -12.09 -1.17
C GLY A 78 13.38 -12.74 -1.55
N ASP A 79 12.99 -13.77 -0.83
CA ASP A 79 11.71 -14.48 -1.01
C ASP A 79 10.55 -13.89 -0.19
N ALA A 80 10.83 -12.88 0.65
CA ALA A 80 9.84 -12.27 1.52
C ALA A 80 9.17 -11.07 0.87
N THR A 81 7.83 -11.02 0.94
CA THR A 81 7.03 -9.87 0.52
C THR A 81 6.28 -9.29 1.71
N HIS A 82 6.32 -7.98 1.87
CA HIS A 82 5.65 -7.27 2.94
C HIS A 82 5.19 -5.88 2.48
N VAL A 83 4.34 -5.24 3.26
CA VAL A 83 3.96 -3.85 3.05
C VAL A 83 4.92 -2.94 3.82
N ARG A 84 5.37 -1.88 3.17
CA ARG A 84 6.17 -0.83 3.77
C ARG A 84 5.44 0.50 3.65
N VAL A 85 5.25 1.20 4.74
CA VAL A 85 4.77 2.57 4.71
C VAL A 85 5.95 3.50 4.80
N VAL A 86 6.14 4.34 3.80
CA VAL A 86 7.17 5.37 3.80
C VAL A 86 6.55 6.75 3.99
N TYR A 87 7.30 7.65 4.55
CA TYR A 87 6.86 9.01 4.84
C TYR A 87 7.57 10.02 3.94
N ALA A 88 6.78 10.87 3.31
CA ALA A 88 7.27 11.93 2.43
C ALA A 88 6.83 13.31 2.94
N ARG A 89 7.73 14.29 2.86
CA ARG A 89 7.47 15.69 3.22
C ARG A 89 8.37 16.62 2.43
N ALA A 90 7.77 17.69 1.87
CA ALA A 90 8.50 18.72 1.13
C ALA A 90 9.42 18.17 0.03
N GLY A 91 8.94 17.21 -0.76
CA GLY A 91 9.63 16.67 -1.93
C GLY A 91 10.70 15.61 -1.64
N ARG A 92 10.78 15.07 -0.41
CA ARG A 92 11.75 14.02 -0.05
C ARG A 92 11.17 13.00 0.90
N LEU A 93 11.77 11.84 0.98
CA LEU A 93 11.49 10.85 2.01
C LEU A 93 12.05 11.32 3.37
N VAL A 94 11.33 11.05 4.43
CA VAL A 94 11.73 11.41 5.81
C VAL A 94 11.78 10.21 6.74
N GLY A 95 11.44 9.03 6.26
CA GLY A 95 11.51 7.78 7.01
C GLY A 95 10.54 6.72 6.52
N ALA A 96 10.51 5.60 7.21
CA ALA A 96 9.58 4.50 6.98
C ALA A 96 9.15 3.87 8.31
N ALA A 97 7.95 3.29 8.32
CA ALA A 97 7.50 2.41 9.38
C ALA A 97 8.24 1.07 9.33
N ASP A 98 8.14 0.27 10.38
CA ASP A 98 8.57 -1.12 10.35
C ASP A 98 7.84 -1.92 9.26
N PRO A 99 8.44 -2.99 8.72
CA PRO A 99 7.75 -3.85 7.77
C PRO A 99 6.45 -4.39 8.36
N LEU A 100 5.35 -4.24 7.62
CA LEU A 100 4.09 -4.89 7.96
C LEU A 100 4.06 -6.27 7.29
N VAL A 101 4.12 -7.29 8.12
CA VAL A 101 4.08 -8.70 7.71
C VAL A 101 2.77 -9.29 8.22
N GLY A 102 2.08 -10.03 7.37
CA GLY A 102 0.85 -10.70 7.75
C GLY A 102 1.11 -11.92 8.65
N ASP A 103 0.22 -12.13 9.62
CA ASP A 103 0.30 -13.28 10.53
C ASP A 103 0.18 -14.60 9.75
N GLY A 104 0.88 -15.64 10.23
CA GLY A 104 0.82 -16.96 9.62
C GLY A 104 1.39 -17.07 8.20
N GLY A 105 2.18 -16.09 7.77
CA GLY A 105 2.83 -16.11 6.45
C GLY A 105 1.94 -15.67 5.30
N VAL A 106 0.81 -15.01 5.57
CA VAL A 106 -0.02 -14.42 4.52
C VAL A 106 0.72 -13.28 3.82
N LEU A 107 0.71 -13.29 2.49
CA LEU A 107 1.32 -12.24 1.68
C LEU A 107 0.38 -11.05 1.58
N LEU A 108 0.84 -9.90 2.05
CA LEU A 108 0.13 -8.64 1.95
C LEU A 108 0.43 -7.96 0.62
N ASP A 109 -0.61 -7.36 0.03
CA ASP A 109 -0.55 -6.74 -1.29
C ASP A 109 -1.16 -5.32 -1.25
N GLU A 110 -1.94 -4.95 -2.24
CA GLU A 110 -2.57 -3.63 -2.38
C GLU A 110 -3.16 -3.13 -1.06
N THR A 111 -2.59 -2.04 -0.56
CA THR A 111 -2.88 -1.51 0.77
C THR A 111 -3.45 -0.11 0.69
N THR A 112 -4.52 0.15 1.41
CA THR A 112 -5.03 1.49 1.66
C THR A 112 -4.76 1.90 3.11
N LEU A 113 -4.38 3.16 3.28
CA LEU A 113 -4.11 3.73 4.60
C LEU A 113 -5.24 4.67 5.03
N SER A 114 -5.47 4.72 6.32
CA SER A 114 -6.32 5.72 6.97
C SER A 114 -5.75 6.11 8.33
N VAL A 115 -6.24 7.19 8.90
CA VAL A 115 -6.05 7.51 10.32
C VAL A 115 -7.41 7.36 11.00
N TRP A 116 -7.45 6.54 12.02
CA TRP A 116 -8.63 6.30 12.82
C TRP A 116 -8.24 6.22 14.31
N ASP A 117 -8.94 6.96 15.14
CA ASP A 117 -8.68 7.09 16.59
C ASP A 117 -7.20 7.41 16.91
N GLY A 118 -6.62 8.32 16.11
CA GLY A 118 -5.21 8.76 16.26
C GLY A 118 -4.17 7.74 15.79
N ARG A 119 -4.56 6.55 15.34
CA ARG A 119 -3.66 5.50 14.84
C ARG A 119 -3.63 5.47 13.32
N LEU A 120 -2.47 5.11 12.79
CA LEU A 120 -2.37 4.71 11.39
C LEU A 120 -2.99 3.30 11.23
N VAL A 121 -3.93 3.17 10.31
CA VAL A 121 -4.57 1.89 9.97
C VAL A 121 -4.22 1.53 8.54
N ALA A 122 -3.76 0.30 8.34
CA ALA A 122 -3.53 -0.30 7.03
C ALA A 122 -4.56 -1.39 6.78
N ASN A 123 -5.26 -1.33 5.64
CA ASN A 123 -6.13 -2.38 5.16
C ASN A 123 -5.51 -2.97 3.90
N CYS A 124 -5.04 -4.20 4.01
CA CYS A 124 -4.27 -4.89 2.99
C CYS A 124 -5.11 -5.95 2.30
N ARG A 125 -5.02 -6.00 0.99
CA ARG A 125 -5.41 -7.16 0.20
C ARG A 125 -4.48 -8.34 0.53
N LEU A 126 -5.00 -9.57 0.52
CA LEU A 126 -4.20 -10.78 0.65
C LEU A 126 -3.92 -11.37 -0.73
N GLN A 127 -2.67 -11.78 -0.96
CA GLN A 127 -2.28 -12.49 -2.16
C GLN A 127 -2.23 -14.00 -1.87
N GLY A 128 -3.01 -14.77 -2.62
CA GLY A 128 -2.94 -16.25 -2.55
C GLY A 128 -3.41 -16.87 -1.24
N PHE A 129 -4.14 -16.16 -0.40
CA PHE A 129 -4.69 -16.71 0.83
C PHE A 129 -5.64 -17.88 0.52
N GLU A 130 -5.29 -19.08 1.01
CA GLU A 130 -5.99 -20.35 0.72
C GLU A 130 -6.32 -20.56 -0.78
N GLY A 131 -5.52 -19.99 -1.68
CA GLY A 131 -5.73 -20.03 -3.12
C GLY A 131 -6.88 -19.16 -3.65
N ARG A 132 -7.43 -18.28 -2.82
CA ARG A 132 -8.61 -17.48 -3.18
C ARG A 132 -8.38 -15.97 -3.23
N GLY A 133 -7.61 -15.40 -2.31
CA GLY A 133 -7.38 -13.95 -2.21
C GLY A 133 -8.66 -13.11 -2.04
N SER A 134 -9.82 -13.76 -1.83
CA SER A 134 -11.13 -13.13 -1.72
C SER A 134 -11.83 -13.53 -0.43
N GLY A 135 -12.74 -12.69 0.03
CA GLY A 135 -13.48 -12.90 1.26
C GLY A 135 -12.73 -12.58 2.53
N VAL A 136 -11.49 -12.13 2.44
CA VAL A 136 -10.67 -11.78 3.60
C VAL A 136 -9.74 -10.62 3.27
N ARG A 137 -9.54 -9.73 4.23
CA ARG A 137 -8.51 -8.68 4.21
C ARG A 137 -7.68 -8.75 5.48
N TYR A 138 -6.53 -8.09 5.49
CA TYR A 138 -5.74 -7.93 6.70
C TYR A 138 -5.80 -6.48 7.16
N LEU A 139 -6.26 -6.27 8.38
CA LEU A 139 -6.22 -4.99 9.06
C LEU A 139 -5.03 -4.97 9.99
N ALA A 140 -4.27 -3.87 9.98
CA ALA A 140 -3.22 -3.60 10.95
C ALA A 140 -3.33 -2.16 11.44
N TRP A 141 -2.88 -1.92 12.65
CA TRP A 141 -2.88 -0.60 13.26
C TRP A 141 -1.61 -0.37 14.08
N GLY A 142 -1.20 0.89 14.21
CA GLY A 142 -0.02 1.28 14.94
C GLY A 142 0.14 2.79 15.05
N ASP A 143 1.27 3.20 15.63
CA ASP A 143 1.61 4.61 15.83
C ASP A 143 2.19 5.28 14.57
N GLY A 144 2.31 4.54 13.47
CA GLY A 144 2.93 4.99 12.23
C GLY A 144 4.44 4.71 12.15
N ARG A 145 5.05 4.17 13.19
CA ARG A 145 6.43 3.68 13.20
C ARG A 145 6.48 2.18 13.37
N THR A 146 5.69 1.68 14.29
CA THR A 146 5.54 0.28 14.63
C THR A 146 4.09 -0.17 14.46
N TRP A 147 3.91 -1.46 14.25
CA TRP A 147 2.59 -2.08 14.19
C TRP A 147 2.28 -2.71 15.53
N GLU A 148 1.23 -2.21 16.18
CA GLU A 148 0.80 -2.64 17.52
C GLU A 148 -0.07 -3.90 17.48
N GLY A 149 -0.71 -4.15 16.33
CA GLY A 149 -1.57 -5.32 16.14
C GLY A 149 -2.05 -5.43 14.70
N GLY A 150 -2.67 -6.57 14.42
CA GLY A 150 -3.31 -6.87 13.15
C GLY A 150 -4.25 -8.06 13.28
N CYS A 151 -5.15 -8.20 12.32
CA CYS A 151 -6.07 -9.33 12.27
C CYS A 151 -6.60 -9.57 10.85
N LEU A 152 -7.02 -10.80 10.58
CA LEU A 152 -7.83 -11.13 9.42
C LEU A 152 -9.26 -10.59 9.63
N TRP A 153 -9.78 -9.96 8.59
CA TRP A 153 -11.13 -9.42 8.56
C TRP A 153 -11.92 -10.06 7.42
N GLU A 154 -12.91 -10.88 7.81
CA GLU A 154 -13.78 -11.53 6.85
C GLU A 154 -14.86 -10.58 6.35
N LEU A 155 -15.02 -10.50 5.05
CA LEU A 155 -16.09 -9.73 4.39
C LEU A 155 -16.29 -10.21 2.94
N ASP A 156 -17.36 -9.76 2.31
CA ASP A 156 -17.66 -10.09 0.92
C ASP A 156 -16.83 -9.25 -0.05
N ASP A 157 -15.53 -9.53 -0.12
CA ASP A 157 -14.55 -8.82 -0.93
C ASP A 157 -13.91 -9.76 -1.97
N PRO A 158 -13.80 -9.38 -3.25
CA PRO A 158 -13.22 -10.25 -4.29
C PRO A 158 -11.68 -10.23 -4.31
N GLY A 159 -11.02 -9.65 -3.30
CA GLY A 159 -9.58 -9.44 -3.31
C GLY A 159 -9.18 -8.38 -4.35
N CYS A 160 -9.72 -7.19 -4.23
CA CYS A 160 -9.50 -6.09 -5.17
C CYS A 160 -9.09 -4.81 -4.44
N LYS A 161 -8.79 -3.78 -5.24
CA LYS A 161 -8.54 -2.42 -4.74
C LYS A 161 -9.71 -1.94 -3.89
N ALA A 162 -9.35 -1.25 -2.81
CA ALA A 162 -10.30 -0.69 -1.88
C ALA A 162 -9.80 0.67 -1.35
N ARG A 163 -10.64 1.40 -0.65
CA ARG A 163 -10.29 2.68 -0.04
C ARG A 163 -10.78 2.74 1.39
N MET A 164 -9.93 3.24 2.28
CA MET A 164 -10.32 3.64 3.63
C MET A 164 -10.33 5.16 3.79
N VAL A 165 -11.29 5.66 4.55
CA VAL A 165 -11.37 7.07 4.99
C VAL A 165 -11.93 7.09 6.42
N GLY A 166 -11.09 7.39 7.40
CA GLY A 166 -11.46 7.21 8.81
C GLY A 166 -11.82 5.74 9.09
N ASP A 167 -13.00 5.52 9.64
CA ASP A 167 -13.59 4.20 9.92
C ASP A 167 -14.43 3.62 8.77
N LEU A 168 -14.50 4.32 7.63
CA LEU A 168 -15.23 3.85 6.46
C LEU A 168 -14.33 3.12 5.48
N PHE A 169 -14.76 1.96 5.05
CA PHE A 169 -14.10 1.13 4.05
C PHE A 169 -15.00 0.94 2.84
N VAL A 170 -14.49 1.29 1.66
CA VAL A 170 -15.21 1.21 0.38
C VAL A 170 -14.53 0.15 -0.49
N HIS A 171 -15.27 -0.85 -0.91
CA HIS A 171 -14.77 -1.98 -1.69
C HIS A 171 -15.85 -2.55 -2.61
N PRO A 172 -15.51 -3.46 -3.56
CA PRO A 172 -16.50 -4.29 -4.22
C PRO A 172 -17.10 -5.29 -3.23
N GLY A 173 -18.43 -5.30 -3.08
CA GLY A 173 -19.16 -6.10 -2.07
C GLY A 173 -19.55 -7.50 -2.56
N ARG A 174 -18.76 -8.15 -3.41
CA ARG A 174 -19.04 -9.50 -3.91
C ARG A 174 -17.76 -10.34 -3.97
N ARG A 175 -17.80 -11.53 -3.38
CA ARG A 175 -16.65 -12.45 -3.40
C ARG A 175 -16.30 -13.00 -4.79
N ASP A 176 -17.30 -13.11 -5.65
CA ASP A 176 -17.22 -13.76 -6.96
C ASP A 176 -16.98 -12.82 -8.13
N ALA A 177 -17.08 -11.51 -7.90
CA ALA A 177 -16.93 -10.53 -8.95
C ALA A 177 -16.45 -9.16 -8.43
N ARG A 178 -15.67 -8.44 -9.23
CA ARG A 178 -15.28 -7.06 -8.97
C ARG A 178 -16.41 -6.08 -9.27
N ALA A 179 -17.53 -6.23 -8.55
CA ALA A 179 -18.78 -5.51 -8.76
C ALA A 179 -19.51 -5.27 -7.43
N GLY A 180 -20.55 -4.45 -7.45
CA GLY A 180 -21.38 -4.20 -6.28
C GLY A 180 -20.63 -3.39 -5.21
N GLY A 181 -20.32 -2.11 -5.51
CA GLY A 181 -19.66 -1.25 -4.52
C GLY A 181 -20.39 -1.21 -3.19
N GLU A 182 -19.68 -1.40 -2.10
CA GLU A 182 -20.19 -1.42 -0.72
C GLU A 182 -19.37 -0.49 0.17
N VAL A 183 -20.02 0.05 1.19
CA VAL A 183 -19.38 0.86 2.24
C VAL A 183 -19.63 0.16 3.57
N VAL A 184 -18.55 -0.22 4.22
CA VAL A 184 -18.58 -0.87 5.54
C VAL A 184 -17.92 0.06 6.56
N ARG A 185 -18.43 0.05 7.78
CA ARG A 185 -17.83 0.74 8.93
C ARG A 185 -17.04 -0.26 9.78
N LEU A 186 -15.83 0.12 10.19
CA LEU A 186 -15.00 -0.63 11.13
C LEU A 186 -15.58 -0.60 12.55
#